data_57c9a6df2c614d8dc2c8ae9e334bdc0d
#
_entry.id   57c9a6df2c614d8dc2c8ae9e334bdc0d
#
_cell.length_a   1.000
_cell.length_b   1.000
_cell.length_c   1.000
_cell.angle_alpha   90.00
_cell.angle_beta   90.00
_cell.angle_gamma   90.00
#
_symmetry.space_group_name_H-M   'P 1'
#
loop_
_entity.id
_entity.type
_entity.pdbx_description
1 polymer ?
#
loop_
_entity_poly.entity_id
_entity_poly.type
_entity_poly.pdbx_seq_one_letter_code
_entity_poly.pdbx_strand_id
1 'polypeptide(L)'
;MANHLKNKKLRNSVITASQAWDVIYDRKKLWREKTGKVEPFQGNEMTQWGNDNEYRALSAFEREMNTICKPGNEFVVHSELPLGGSPDGYYFDEETSTWCPVELKCPYSGKVYPTIPDRYYFQCQIQMAVTNTLKNYFFVWTETETKLEVIPFSKKFLSWYLPYALDFIKMVQDNQEPPRWNRKPIFEKE
;
A
#
# COMPACT_ATOMS: atom_id res chain seq x y z
N MET A 1 -14.41 7.26 18.95
CA MET A 1 -13.08 7.15 19.61
C MET A 1 -12.57 5.70 19.73
N ALA A 2 -13.35 4.73 20.22
CA ALA A 2 -12.87 3.34 20.40
C ALA A 2 -12.39 2.64 19.11
N ASN A 3 -13.10 2.80 17.98
CA ASN A 3 -12.70 2.20 16.69
C ASN A 3 -11.40 2.80 16.14
N HIS A 4 -11.17 4.10 16.31
CA HIS A 4 -9.94 4.73 15.83
C HIS A 4 -8.70 4.24 16.59
N LEU A 5 -8.82 4.09 17.92
CA LEU A 5 -7.75 3.56 18.77
C LEU A 5 -7.45 2.08 18.46
N LYS A 6 -8.51 1.28 18.22
CA LYS A 6 -8.38 -0.14 17.83
C LYS A 6 -7.65 -0.27 16.49
N ASN A 7 -8.04 0.53 15.50
CA ASN A 7 -7.39 0.55 14.18
C ASN A 7 -5.94 1.01 14.26
N LYS A 8 -5.62 2.02 15.09
CA LYS A 8 -4.23 2.49 15.29
C LYS A 8 -3.37 1.38 15.90
N LYS A 9 -3.86 0.70 16.94
CA LYS A 9 -3.13 -0.42 17.58
C LYS A 9 -2.91 -1.57 16.59
N LEU A 10 -3.92 -1.91 15.80
CA LEU A 10 -3.83 -2.96 14.78
C LEU A 10 -2.81 -2.59 13.68
N ARG A 11 -2.85 -1.34 13.17
CA ARG A 11 -1.87 -0.86 12.18
C ARG A 11 -0.43 -0.86 12.71
N ASN A 12 -0.24 -0.67 14.00
CA ASN A 12 1.10 -0.70 14.60
C ASN A 12 1.64 -2.13 14.79
N SER A 13 0.76 -3.14 14.91
CA SER A 13 1.17 -4.55 15.07
C SER A 13 1.50 -5.26 13.76
N VAL A 14 1.21 -4.66 12.61
CA VAL A 14 1.48 -5.21 11.28
C VAL A 14 2.22 -4.21 10.39
N ILE A 15 2.77 -4.67 9.28
CA ILE A 15 3.27 -3.81 8.21
C ILE A 15 2.09 -3.46 7.31
N THR A 16 1.79 -2.17 7.18
CA THR A 16 0.75 -1.73 6.25
C THR A 16 1.28 -1.72 4.80
N ALA A 17 0.40 -1.91 3.84
CA ALA A 17 0.77 -1.93 2.42
C ALA A 17 1.57 -0.67 2.01
N SER A 18 1.16 0.52 2.47
CA SER A 18 1.87 1.78 2.21
C SER A 18 3.26 1.87 2.86
N GLN A 19 3.54 1.04 3.89
CA GLN A 19 4.83 0.96 4.58
C GLN A 19 5.75 -0.13 4.02
N ALA A 20 5.26 -0.94 3.07
CA ALA A 20 6.00 -2.11 2.57
C ALA A 20 7.40 -1.75 2.04
N TRP A 21 7.50 -0.64 1.32
CA TRP A 21 8.78 -0.12 0.83
C TRP A 21 9.74 0.24 1.95
N ASP A 22 9.24 0.86 3.02
CA ASP A 22 10.07 1.38 4.11
C ASP A 22 10.70 0.27 4.95
N VAL A 23 10.12 -0.94 4.99
CA VAL A 23 10.72 -2.13 5.63
C VAL A 23 12.11 -2.42 5.04
N ILE A 24 12.31 -2.17 3.75
CA ILE A 24 13.58 -2.39 3.05
C ILE A 24 14.43 -1.12 3.02
N TYR A 25 13.84 0.01 2.65
CA TYR A 25 14.59 1.20 2.26
C TYR A 25 14.69 2.28 3.34
N ASP A 26 13.79 2.28 4.34
CA ASP A 26 13.79 3.24 5.46
C ASP A 26 13.39 2.60 6.80
N ARG A 27 13.86 1.37 7.04
CA ARG A 27 13.44 0.52 8.16
C ARG A 27 13.67 1.14 9.55
N LYS A 28 14.72 1.93 9.74
CA LYS A 28 14.96 2.61 11.03
C LYS A 28 13.91 3.67 11.33
N LYS A 29 13.54 4.47 10.33
CA LYS A 29 12.49 5.48 10.47
C LYS A 29 11.16 4.80 10.77
N LEU A 30 10.79 3.79 9.97
CA LEU A 30 9.56 3.03 10.18
C LEU A 30 9.51 2.37 11.56
N TRP A 31 10.62 1.81 12.04
CA TRP A 31 10.71 1.22 13.37
C TRP A 31 10.47 2.25 14.47
N ARG A 32 11.07 3.46 14.36
CA ARG A 32 10.86 4.55 15.31
C ARG A 32 9.40 5.02 15.35
N GLU A 33 8.76 5.10 14.20
CA GLU A 33 7.32 5.42 14.08
C GLU A 33 6.47 4.34 14.77
N LYS A 34 6.71 3.06 14.48
CA LYS A 34 5.94 1.93 15.06
C LYS A 34 6.16 1.76 16.56
N THR A 35 7.33 2.10 17.07
CA THR A 35 7.65 2.03 18.51
C THR A 35 7.37 3.34 19.28
N GLY A 36 6.79 4.34 18.60
CA GLY A 36 6.44 5.62 19.22
C GLY A 36 7.63 6.49 19.63
N LYS A 37 8.80 6.27 19.03
CA LYS A 37 10.03 7.07 19.32
C LYS A 37 10.13 8.34 18.51
N VAL A 38 9.26 8.50 17.52
CA VAL A 38 9.07 9.72 16.74
C VAL A 38 7.59 9.94 16.54
N GLU A 39 7.18 11.20 16.42
CA GLU A 39 5.80 11.51 16.03
C GLU A 39 5.55 11.04 14.61
N PRO A 40 4.37 10.40 14.34
CA PRO A 40 3.98 10.03 13.01
C PRO A 40 3.93 11.24 12.09
N PHE A 41 4.25 11.02 10.84
CA PHE A 41 4.11 12.05 9.81
C PHE A 41 2.66 12.56 9.76
N GLN A 42 2.48 13.88 9.89
CA GLN A 42 1.17 14.52 9.97
C GLN A 42 0.58 14.89 8.60
N GLY A 43 1.30 14.58 7.53
CA GLY A 43 0.95 15.01 6.18
C GLY A 43 1.63 16.32 5.79
N ASN A 44 1.53 16.65 4.52
CA ASN A 44 1.95 17.92 3.91
C ASN A 44 0.98 18.28 2.77
N GLU A 45 1.25 19.37 2.04
CA GLU A 45 0.42 19.81 0.92
C GLU A 45 0.20 18.71 -0.14
N MET A 46 1.24 17.89 -0.42
CA MET A 46 1.10 16.78 -1.37
C MET A 46 0.16 15.68 -0.85
N THR A 47 0.22 15.40 0.45
CA THR A 47 -0.70 14.44 1.10
C THR A 47 -2.12 14.96 1.10
N GLN A 48 -2.29 16.25 1.41
CA GLN A 48 -3.60 16.91 1.40
C GLN A 48 -4.20 16.90 -0.01
N TRP A 49 -3.41 17.27 -1.02
CA TRP A 49 -3.82 17.21 -2.43
C TRP A 49 -4.30 15.79 -2.81
N GLY A 50 -3.55 14.75 -2.44
CA GLY A 50 -3.93 13.37 -2.69
C GLY A 50 -5.30 13.04 -2.09
N ASN A 51 -5.49 13.36 -0.81
CA ASN A 51 -6.73 13.11 -0.09
C ASN A 51 -7.92 13.90 -0.70
N ASP A 52 -7.71 15.16 -1.06
CA ASP A 52 -8.75 16.04 -1.61
C ASP A 52 -9.20 15.61 -3.02
N ASN A 53 -8.34 14.88 -3.76
CA ASN A 53 -8.63 14.45 -5.12
C ASN A 53 -8.94 12.95 -5.28
N GLU A 54 -8.84 12.15 -4.20
CA GLU A 54 -9.10 10.71 -4.24
C GLU A 54 -10.50 10.39 -4.79
N TYR A 55 -11.54 11.15 -4.39
CA TYR A 55 -12.90 10.96 -4.91
C TYR A 55 -13.01 11.26 -6.42
N ARG A 56 -12.21 12.20 -6.94
CA ARG A 56 -12.16 12.52 -8.39
C ARG A 56 -11.49 11.38 -9.15
N ALA A 57 -10.40 10.86 -8.60
CA ALA A 57 -9.71 9.70 -9.15
C ALA A 57 -10.63 8.47 -9.19
N LEU A 58 -11.36 8.20 -8.10
CA LEU A 58 -12.33 7.10 -8.07
C LEU A 58 -13.41 7.28 -9.12
N SER A 59 -14.02 8.46 -9.22
CA SER A 59 -15.06 8.76 -10.22
C SER A 59 -14.53 8.67 -11.66
N ALA A 60 -13.25 9.01 -11.88
CA ALA A 60 -12.62 8.88 -13.19
C ALA A 60 -12.38 7.39 -13.53
N PHE A 61 -11.89 6.60 -12.58
CA PHE A 61 -11.73 5.15 -12.72
C PHE A 61 -13.06 4.46 -13.03
N GLU A 62 -14.13 4.76 -12.26
CA GLU A 62 -15.46 4.20 -12.46
C GLU A 62 -16.03 4.50 -13.85
N ARG A 63 -15.80 5.72 -14.36
CA ARG A 63 -16.19 6.08 -15.73
C ARG A 63 -15.40 5.34 -16.79
N GLU A 64 -14.06 5.23 -16.61
CA GLU A 64 -13.18 4.55 -17.57
C GLU A 64 -13.50 3.05 -17.64
N MET A 65 -13.78 2.44 -16.49
CA MET A 65 -14.11 1.01 -16.37
C MET A 65 -15.61 0.71 -16.54
N ASN A 66 -16.45 1.72 -16.75
CA ASN A 66 -17.91 1.61 -16.80
C ASN A 66 -18.49 0.77 -15.65
N THR A 67 -18.11 1.09 -14.42
CA THR A 67 -18.42 0.34 -13.22
C THR A 67 -18.73 1.23 -12.02
N ILE A 68 -19.17 0.61 -10.93
CA ILE A 68 -19.22 1.22 -9.61
C ILE A 68 -18.38 0.37 -8.67
N CYS A 69 -17.39 0.99 -8.02
CA CYS A 69 -16.52 0.33 -7.07
C CYS A 69 -17.19 0.11 -5.72
N LYS A 70 -16.85 -0.98 -5.04
CA LYS A 70 -17.11 -1.06 -3.61
C LYS A 70 -16.14 -0.15 -2.86
N PRO A 71 -16.57 0.53 -1.78
CA PRO A 71 -15.69 1.31 -0.94
C PRO A 71 -14.55 0.47 -0.35
N GLY A 72 -13.33 1.04 -0.33
CA GLY A 72 -12.14 0.41 0.23
C GLY A 72 -11.80 0.78 1.67
N ASN A 73 -12.73 1.40 2.40
CA ASN A 73 -12.49 2.08 3.69
C ASN A 73 -12.12 1.17 4.86
N GLU A 74 -12.12 -0.16 4.69
CA GLU A 74 -11.79 -1.10 5.76
C GLU A 74 -10.30 -1.47 5.73
N PHE A 75 -9.70 -1.53 6.93
CA PHE A 75 -8.37 -2.06 7.11
C PHE A 75 -8.40 -3.58 7.18
N VAL A 76 -7.90 -4.22 6.14
CA VAL A 76 -7.80 -5.68 6.03
C VAL A 76 -6.44 -6.14 6.56
N VAL A 77 -6.44 -7.21 7.36
CA VAL A 77 -5.22 -7.86 7.88
C VAL A 77 -5.17 -9.27 7.34
N HIS A 78 -3.99 -9.71 6.92
CA HIS A 78 -3.77 -11.09 6.50
C HIS A 78 -3.97 -12.05 7.68
N SER A 79 -4.59 -13.21 7.43
CA SER A 79 -4.94 -14.17 8.49
C SER A 79 -3.73 -14.76 9.23
N GLU A 80 -2.57 -14.89 8.56
CA GLU A 80 -1.40 -15.57 9.07
C GLU A 80 -0.13 -14.71 9.07
N LEU A 81 -0.08 -13.67 8.23
CA LEU A 81 1.11 -12.84 8.06
C LEU A 81 0.91 -11.48 8.74
N PRO A 82 1.97 -10.85 9.26
CA PRO A 82 1.89 -9.54 9.89
C PRO A 82 1.79 -8.41 8.83
N LEU A 83 0.85 -8.56 7.92
CA LEU A 83 0.59 -7.64 6.81
C LEU A 83 -0.83 -7.12 6.89
N GLY A 84 -1.03 -5.86 6.52
CA GLY A 84 -2.34 -5.24 6.43
C GLY A 84 -2.41 -4.16 5.36
N GLY A 85 -3.60 -3.81 4.93
CA GLY A 85 -3.80 -2.79 3.90
C GLY A 85 -5.20 -2.22 3.91
N SER A 86 -5.36 -1.03 3.35
CA SER A 86 -6.64 -0.43 3.01
C SER A 86 -6.56 -0.04 1.55
N PRO A 87 -7.13 -0.81 0.62
CA PRO A 87 -7.32 -0.35 -0.75
C PRO A 87 -8.24 0.88 -0.79
N ASP A 88 -8.11 1.71 -1.81
CA ASP A 88 -8.96 2.89 -1.98
C ASP A 88 -10.35 2.50 -2.50
N GLY A 89 -10.46 1.34 -3.15
CA GLY A 89 -11.70 0.75 -3.61
C GLY A 89 -11.53 -0.70 -4.03
N TYR A 90 -12.65 -1.31 -4.46
CA TYR A 90 -12.64 -2.64 -5.06
C TYR A 90 -13.42 -2.64 -6.36
N TYR A 91 -12.80 -3.15 -7.42
CA TYR A 91 -13.37 -3.39 -8.74
C TYR A 91 -13.72 -4.88 -8.89
N PHE A 92 -14.91 -5.19 -9.41
CA PHE A 92 -15.27 -6.57 -9.73
C PHE A 92 -14.67 -6.95 -11.07
N ASP A 93 -13.64 -7.78 -11.04
CA ASP A 93 -12.98 -8.32 -12.23
C ASP A 93 -13.75 -9.55 -12.72
N GLU A 94 -14.43 -9.43 -13.86
CA GLU A 94 -15.24 -10.51 -14.44
C GLU A 94 -14.39 -11.71 -14.86
N GLU A 95 -13.14 -11.48 -15.29
CA GLU A 95 -12.24 -12.56 -15.73
C GLU A 95 -11.89 -13.49 -14.57
N THR A 96 -11.60 -12.92 -13.40
CA THR A 96 -11.29 -13.70 -12.18
C THR A 96 -12.52 -13.96 -11.31
N SER A 97 -13.66 -13.34 -11.63
CA SER A 97 -14.89 -13.36 -10.82
C SER A 97 -14.64 -12.97 -9.35
N THR A 98 -13.72 -12.00 -9.12
CA THR A 98 -13.34 -11.54 -7.78
C THR A 98 -13.36 -10.03 -7.67
N TRP A 99 -13.51 -9.53 -6.42
CA TRP A 99 -13.32 -8.13 -6.10
C TRP A 99 -11.84 -7.85 -5.89
N CYS A 100 -11.21 -7.21 -6.87
CA CYS A 100 -9.80 -6.84 -6.86
C CYS A 100 -9.58 -5.45 -6.27
N PRO A 101 -8.52 -5.23 -5.50
CA PRO A 101 -8.20 -3.93 -4.95
C PRO A 101 -7.88 -2.91 -6.05
N VAL A 102 -8.31 -1.69 -5.81
CA VAL A 102 -7.98 -0.50 -6.60
C VAL A 102 -7.11 0.41 -5.74
N GLU A 103 -5.99 0.86 -6.29
CA GLU A 103 -5.10 1.84 -5.67
C GLU A 103 -5.08 3.11 -6.51
N LEU A 104 -5.47 4.22 -5.91
CA LEU A 104 -5.58 5.52 -6.56
C LEU A 104 -4.40 6.41 -6.23
N LYS A 105 -3.86 7.11 -7.22
CA LYS A 105 -2.81 8.11 -7.02
C LYS A 105 -3.16 9.41 -7.72
N CYS A 106 -3.04 10.50 -6.97
CA CYS A 106 -3.24 11.87 -7.45
C CYS A 106 -1.91 12.64 -7.28
N PRO A 107 -0.96 12.52 -8.22
CA PRO A 107 0.33 13.19 -8.10
C PRO A 107 0.18 14.72 -8.03
N TYR A 108 0.77 15.34 -7.00
CA TYR A 108 0.81 16.80 -6.85
C TYR A 108 1.50 17.51 -8.04
N SER A 109 2.40 16.78 -8.70
CA SER A 109 3.10 17.28 -9.91
C SER A 109 2.18 17.49 -11.12
N GLY A 110 0.94 16.99 -11.09
CA GLY A 110 0.01 17.02 -12.23
C GLY A 110 0.44 16.14 -13.41
N LYS A 111 1.33 15.17 -13.21
CA LYS A 111 1.81 14.27 -14.27
C LYS A 111 1.65 12.81 -13.84
N VAL A 112 1.17 11.96 -14.75
CA VAL A 112 1.15 10.51 -14.53
C VAL A 112 2.57 9.93 -14.49
N TYR A 113 2.73 8.80 -13.81
CA TYR A 113 4.02 8.12 -13.75
C TYR A 113 4.31 7.41 -15.08
N PRO A 114 5.49 7.58 -15.69
CA PRO A 114 5.88 6.82 -16.89
C PRO A 114 5.84 5.31 -16.67
N THR A 115 6.31 4.88 -15.50
CA THR A 115 6.27 3.50 -15.00
C THR A 115 5.79 3.50 -13.54
N ILE A 116 5.24 2.38 -13.08
CA ILE A 116 4.80 2.25 -11.67
C ILE A 116 6.03 2.39 -10.77
N PRO A 117 6.09 3.42 -9.90
CA PRO A 117 7.16 3.54 -8.90
C PRO A 117 7.24 2.31 -8.00
N ASP A 118 8.44 1.86 -7.66
CA ASP A 118 8.65 0.64 -6.88
C ASP A 118 7.89 0.63 -5.55
N ARG A 119 7.82 1.77 -4.88
CA ARG A 119 7.06 1.90 -3.63
C ARG A 119 5.57 1.58 -3.79
N TYR A 120 4.97 1.95 -4.92
CA TYR A 120 3.56 1.65 -5.21
C TYR A 120 3.37 0.22 -5.69
N TYR A 121 4.35 -0.32 -6.43
CA TYR A 121 4.36 -1.74 -6.75
C TYR A 121 4.35 -2.59 -5.47
N PHE A 122 5.22 -2.28 -4.48
CA PHE A 122 5.24 -2.96 -3.18
C PHE A 122 3.89 -2.84 -2.46
N GLN A 123 3.32 -1.64 -2.45
CA GLN A 123 2.00 -1.39 -1.85
C GLN A 123 0.93 -2.29 -2.47
N CYS A 124 0.82 -2.33 -3.80
CA CYS A 124 -0.15 -3.15 -4.52
C CYS A 124 0.05 -4.65 -4.29
N GLN A 125 1.30 -5.13 -4.24
CA GLN A 125 1.60 -6.54 -3.94
C GLN A 125 1.13 -6.93 -2.54
N ILE A 126 1.33 -6.08 -1.54
CA ILE A 126 0.85 -6.34 -0.17
C ILE A 126 -0.68 -6.25 -0.10
N GLN A 127 -1.33 -5.31 -0.80
CA GLN A 127 -2.79 -5.26 -0.88
C GLN A 127 -3.36 -6.56 -1.45
N MET A 128 -2.79 -7.09 -2.53
CA MET A 128 -3.22 -8.37 -3.10
C MET A 128 -3.00 -9.54 -2.13
N ALA A 129 -1.87 -9.56 -1.41
CA ALA A 129 -1.62 -10.58 -0.40
C ALA A 129 -2.68 -10.58 0.71
N VAL A 130 -3.05 -9.40 1.25
CA VAL A 130 -4.03 -9.29 2.35
C VAL A 130 -5.47 -9.50 1.90
N THR A 131 -5.78 -9.23 0.64
CA THR A 131 -7.13 -9.43 0.06
C THR A 131 -7.28 -10.79 -0.64
N ASN A 132 -6.21 -11.56 -0.72
CA ASN A 132 -6.15 -12.85 -1.42
C ASN A 132 -6.64 -12.74 -2.88
N THR A 133 -6.12 -11.74 -3.61
CA THR A 133 -6.47 -11.48 -5.00
C THR A 133 -5.26 -11.60 -5.92
N LEU A 134 -5.50 -11.79 -7.21
CA LEU A 134 -4.44 -12.00 -8.21
C LEU A 134 -4.12 -10.76 -9.04
N LYS A 135 -4.91 -9.70 -8.90
CA LYS A 135 -4.75 -8.45 -9.63
C LYS A 135 -4.98 -7.26 -8.71
N ASN A 136 -4.28 -6.16 -8.97
CA ASN A 136 -4.52 -4.84 -8.40
C ASN A 136 -4.64 -3.84 -9.54
N TYR A 137 -5.63 -2.97 -9.49
CA TYR A 137 -5.88 -1.93 -10.47
C TYR A 137 -5.23 -0.64 -9.95
N PHE A 138 -4.06 -0.32 -10.49
CA PHE A 138 -3.32 0.90 -10.15
C PHE A 138 -3.71 2.02 -11.08
N PHE A 139 -4.41 3.02 -10.56
CA PHE A 139 -4.94 4.13 -11.33
C PHE A 139 -4.33 5.45 -10.89
N VAL A 140 -3.79 6.18 -11.85
CA VAL A 140 -3.23 7.52 -11.64
C VAL A 140 -4.15 8.54 -12.30
N TRP A 141 -4.55 9.53 -11.52
CA TRP A 141 -5.40 10.61 -11.98
C TRP A 141 -4.69 11.96 -11.85
N THR A 142 -4.81 12.78 -12.89
CA THR A 142 -4.46 14.21 -12.86
C THR A 142 -5.60 15.00 -13.49
N GLU A 143 -5.56 16.32 -13.42
CA GLU A 143 -6.58 17.16 -14.04
C GLU A 143 -6.60 17.06 -15.58
N THR A 144 -5.52 16.59 -16.20
CA THR A 144 -5.35 16.57 -17.65
C THR A 144 -5.30 15.18 -18.26
N GLU A 145 -4.92 14.17 -17.48
CA GLU A 145 -4.71 12.80 -17.98
C GLU A 145 -4.94 11.75 -16.91
N THR A 146 -5.24 10.54 -17.34
CA THR A 146 -5.34 9.35 -16.48
C THR A 146 -4.43 8.25 -17.01
N LYS A 147 -4.04 7.33 -16.14
CA LYS A 147 -3.32 6.12 -16.52
C LYS A 147 -3.75 4.94 -15.65
N LEU A 148 -4.20 3.87 -16.29
CA LEU A 148 -4.52 2.61 -15.63
C LEU A 148 -3.44 1.57 -15.93
N GLU A 149 -2.98 0.89 -14.89
CA GLU A 149 -2.13 -0.29 -15.02
C GLU A 149 -2.67 -1.42 -14.15
N VAL A 150 -2.81 -2.62 -14.72
CA VAL A 150 -3.22 -3.82 -13.97
C VAL A 150 -1.96 -4.56 -13.54
N ILE A 151 -1.76 -4.64 -12.22
CA ILE A 151 -0.58 -5.27 -11.63
C ILE A 151 -0.93 -6.71 -11.26
N PRO A 152 -0.27 -7.73 -11.81
CA PRO A 152 -0.46 -9.10 -11.38
C PRO A 152 0.21 -9.37 -10.02
N PHE A 153 -0.35 -10.31 -9.25
CA PHE A 153 0.26 -10.78 -8.02
C PHE A 153 1.53 -11.58 -8.31
N SER A 154 2.63 -11.22 -7.67
CA SER A 154 3.92 -11.90 -7.79
C SER A 154 4.22 -12.75 -6.57
N LYS A 155 4.12 -14.07 -6.70
CA LYS A 155 4.58 -15.01 -5.67
C LYS A 155 6.07 -14.84 -5.38
N LYS A 156 6.88 -14.53 -6.41
CA LYS A 156 8.32 -14.25 -6.29
C LYS A 156 8.56 -13.04 -5.40
N PHE A 157 7.79 -11.95 -5.59
CA PHE A 157 7.88 -10.77 -4.71
C PHE A 157 7.56 -11.15 -3.27
N LEU A 158 6.44 -11.80 -3.02
CA LEU A 158 6.03 -12.13 -1.66
C LEU A 158 7.04 -13.05 -0.97
N SER A 159 7.54 -14.08 -1.65
CA SER A 159 8.57 -14.99 -1.12
C SER A 159 9.88 -14.27 -0.80
N TRP A 160 10.29 -13.30 -1.63
CA TRP A 160 11.46 -12.47 -1.39
C TRP A 160 11.23 -11.49 -0.23
N TYR A 161 10.04 -10.91 -0.11
CA TYR A 161 9.73 -9.86 0.85
C TYR A 161 9.51 -10.38 2.29
N LEU A 162 8.85 -11.53 2.43
CA LEU A 162 8.41 -12.06 3.72
C LEU A 162 9.53 -12.23 4.77
N PRO A 163 10.73 -12.75 4.46
CA PRO A 163 11.80 -12.87 5.46
C PRO A 163 12.15 -11.52 6.09
N TYR A 164 12.17 -10.44 5.31
CA TYR A 164 12.46 -9.08 5.80
C TYR A 164 11.32 -8.51 6.62
N ALA A 165 10.08 -8.80 6.22
CA ALA A 165 8.88 -8.38 6.93
C ALA A 165 8.79 -9.03 8.32
N LEU A 166 9.00 -10.33 8.40
CA LEU A 166 8.97 -11.09 9.65
C LEU A 166 10.10 -10.65 10.60
N ASP A 167 11.33 -10.50 10.09
CA ASP A 167 12.46 -9.99 10.86
C ASP A 167 12.18 -8.57 11.40
N PHE A 168 11.63 -7.70 10.57
CA PHE A 168 11.27 -6.34 10.96
C PHE A 168 10.22 -6.30 12.08
N ILE A 169 9.14 -7.07 11.95
CA ILE A 169 8.09 -7.13 12.99
C ILE A 169 8.63 -7.68 14.29
N LYS A 170 9.50 -8.69 14.23
CA LYS A 170 10.18 -9.21 15.43
C LYS A 170 10.99 -8.10 16.12
N MET A 171 11.75 -7.31 15.37
CA MET A 171 12.51 -6.18 15.93
C MET A 171 11.59 -5.12 16.56
N VAL A 172 10.41 -4.87 15.98
CA VAL A 172 9.40 -3.97 16.59
C VAL A 172 8.88 -4.54 17.90
N GLN A 173 8.55 -5.84 17.96
CA GLN A 173 8.05 -6.52 19.16
C GLN A 173 9.09 -6.56 20.27
N ASP A 174 10.34 -6.84 19.93
CA ASP A 174 11.47 -6.90 20.86
C ASP A 174 12.01 -5.52 21.24
N ASN A 175 11.44 -4.44 20.70
CA ASN A 175 11.92 -3.06 20.83
C ASN A 175 13.40 -2.90 20.46
N GLN A 176 13.88 -3.66 19.49
CA GLN A 176 15.26 -3.66 19.01
C GLN A 176 15.36 -2.83 17.74
N GLU A 177 16.19 -1.76 17.76
CA GLU A 177 16.40 -0.92 16.57
C GLU A 177 17.08 -1.72 15.44
N PRO A 178 16.50 -1.72 14.21
CA PRO A 178 17.09 -2.42 13.08
C PRO A 178 18.50 -1.92 12.75
N PRO A 179 19.46 -2.80 12.45
CA PRO A 179 20.77 -2.40 11.98
C PRO A 179 20.67 -1.70 10.60
N ARG A 180 21.71 -0.97 10.23
CA ARG A 180 21.85 -0.52 8.84
C ARG A 180 22.17 -1.72 7.95
N TRP A 181 21.63 -1.70 6.74
CA TRP A 181 22.03 -2.66 5.72
C TRP A 181 23.49 -2.40 5.33
N ASN A 182 24.31 -3.44 5.28
CA ASN A 182 25.60 -3.38 4.61
C ASN A 182 25.41 -3.20 3.09
N ARG A 183 24.43 -3.93 2.55
CA ARG A 183 23.93 -3.79 1.18
C ARG A 183 22.41 -3.94 1.22
N LYS A 184 21.69 -2.93 0.69
CA LYS A 184 20.21 -2.99 0.64
C LYS A 184 19.76 -4.13 -0.29
N PRO A 185 18.79 -4.94 0.13
CA PRO A 185 18.16 -5.91 -0.76
C PRO A 185 17.51 -5.20 -1.95
N ILE A 186 17.61 -5.81 -3.12
CA ILE A 186 16.99 -5.31 -4.36
C ILE A 186 16.02 -6.37 -4.84
N PHE A 187 14.82 -5.96 -5.21
CA PHE A 187 13.87 -6.78 -5.92
C PHE A 187 13.82 -6.33 -7.38
N GLU A 188 14.05 -7.26 -8.29
CA GLU A 188 13.92 -7.03 -9.73
C GLU A 188 12.51 -7.48 -10.15
N LYS A 189 11.72 -6.50 -10.61
CA LYS A 189 10.37 -6.76 -11.19
C LYS A 189 10.54 -7.63 -12.45
N GLU A 190 9.61 -8.51 -12.64
CA GLU A 190 9.46 -9.29 -13.89
C GLU A 190 8.80 -8.44 -14.96
#